data_97baa809978a5877a579f4af4a2f62b0
#
_entry.id   97baa809978a5877a579f4af4a2f62b0
#
_cell.length_a   1.000
_cell.length_b   1.000
_cell.length_c   1.000
_cell.angle_alpha   90.00
_cell.angle_beta   90.00
_cell.angle_gamma   90.00
#
_symmetry.space_group_name_H-M   'P 1'
#
loop_
_entity.id
_entity.type
_entity.pdbx_description
1 polymer ?
#
loop_
_entity_poly.entity_id
_entity_poly.type
_entity_poly.pdbx_seq_one_letter_code
_entity_poly.pdbx_strand_id
1 'polypeptide(L)'
;MASDNGSNIMASIDEMMYSVGVETLHPGGLEKTMEMAEACKIIHGSKVLDIGNGKGFTAIRLAQKYGCTVVGVDMSKAMTDYAKMSAETKGLSQQINFMNIDAHQLPFGDNTFDVVFAECSTVLMDKEKAFKEFVRVTKSGGYVADLEMCWRKPPDRKTVDRAFEIWEGFSTMTFEEWRDFFAEMGLTEIRLNDFSDKLRNMTTLYIKALGVMGILKISWRMLKNKSLRKAMLEYDKFFNNNKEYIGYGYFVGRKE
;
A
#
# COMPACT_ATOMS: atom_id res chain seq x y z
N MET A 1 9.02 -24.14 -19.80
CA MET A 1 9.17 -24.59 -18.41
C MET A 1 9.60 -23.39 -17.61
N ALA A 2 8.64 -22.64 -17.07
CA ALA A 2 8.91 -21.53 -16.17
C ALA A 2 9.39 -22.13 -14.84
N SER A 3 10.52 -21.66 -14.35
CA SER A 3 11.13 -22.11 -13.11
C SER A 3 10.25 -21.70 -11.92
N ASP A 4 9.70 -22.68 -11.27
CA ASP A 4 8.87 -22.60 -10.04
C ASP A 4 9.70 -22.20 -8.78
N ASN A 5 10.73 -21.36 -8.94
CA ASN A 5 11.68 -20.98 -7.89
C ASN A 5 11.61 -19.50 -7.48
N GLY A 6 10.62 -18.76 -7.97
CA GLY A 6 10.40 -17.37 -7.60
C GLY A 6 9.07 -17.16 -6.89
N SER A 7 8.56 -18.15 -6.14
CA SER A 7 7.35 -17.91 -5.35
C SER A 7 7.60 -16.72 -4.45
N ASN A 8 7.08 -15.63 -4.90
CA ASN A 8 6.95 -14.29 -4.38
C ASN A 8 7.44 -14.18 -2.92
N ILE A 9 8.68 -13.73 -2.76
CA ILE A 9 9.33 -13.51 -1.46
C ILE A 9 8.41 -12.69 -0.57
N MET A 10 7.82 -11.64 -1.14
CA MET A 10 6.92 -10.75 -0.40
C MET A 10 5.62 -11.41 -0.02
N ALA A 11 4.97 -12.18 -0.90
CA ALA A 11 3.73 -12.88 -0.55
C ALA A 11 3.90 -13.80 0.66
N SER A 12 5.06 -14.47 0.76
CA SER A 12 5.38 -15.32 1.91
C SER A 12 5.59 -14.51 3.20
N ILE A 13 6.20 -13.32 3.09
CA ILE A 13 6.41 -12.41 4.23
C ILE A 13 5.07 -11.80 4.65
N ASP A 14 4.27 -11.32 3.71
CA ASP A 14 2.97 -10.71 3.97
C ASP A 14 2.00 -11.69 4.62
N GLU A 15 1.93 -12.93 4.11
CA GLU A 15 1.12 -13.99 4.72
C GLU A 15 1.54 -14.26 6.16
N MET A 16 2.85 -14.33 6.41
CA MET A 16 3.38 -14.49 7.75
C MET A 16 2.98 -13.32 8.66
N MET A 17 3.18 -12.08 8.22
CA MET A 17 2.89 -10.88 9.01
C MET A 17 1.40 -10.77 9.34
N TYR A 18 0.53 -11.00 8.38
CA TYR A 18 -0.92 -11.07 8.62
C TYR A 18 -1.30 -12.17 9.62
N SER A 19 -0.64 -13.32 9.55
CA SER A 19 -0.95 -14.45 10.44
C SER A 19 -0.61 -14.21 11.91
N VAL A 20 0.23 -13.23 12.20
CA VAL A 20 0.60 -12.81 13.55
C VAL A 20 -0.11 -11.54 14.00
N GLY A 21 -1.06 -11.04 13.18
CA GLY A 21 -1.95 -9.94 13.54
C GLY A 21 -1.48 -8.55 13.09
N VAL A 22 -0.51 -8.47 12.19
CA VAL A 22 -0.17 -7.18 11.56
C VAL A 22 -1.31 -6.79 10.62
N GLU A 23 -1.92 -5.65 10.86
CA GLU A 23 -3.05 -5.16 10.07
C GLU A 23 -2.61 -4.34 8.86
N THR A 24 -1.52 -3.58 8.98
CA THR A 24 -0.98 -2.74 7.90
C THR A 24 0.47 -3.14 7.62
N LEU A 25 0.77 -3.45 6.37
CA LEU A 25 2.12 -3.89 5.97
C LEU A 25 3.00 -2.74 5.49
N HIS A 26 2.41 -1.60 5.18
CA HIS A 26 3.17 -0.44 4.76
C HIS A 26 3.87 0.24 5.94
N PRO A 27 5.00 0.88 5.69
CA PRO A 27 5.72 1.66 6.69
C PRO A 27 4.89 2.82 7.23
N GLY A 28 5.06 3.10 8.52
CA GLY A 28 4.30 4.12 9.21
C GLY A 28 2.93 3.65 9.72
N GLY A 29 2.44 2.50 9.23
CA GLY A 29 1.23 1.85 9.70
C GLY A 29 0.01 2.79 9.72
N LEU A 30 -0.99 2.45 10.49
CA LEU A 30 -2.26 3.19 10.57
C LEU A 30 -2.09 4.70 10.85
N GLU A 31 -1.02 5.11 11.55
CA GLU A 31 -0.76 6.55 11.79
C GLU A 31 -0.62 7.30 10.46
N LYS A 32 0.18 6.77 9.53
CA LYS A 32 0.41 7.43 8.23
C LYS A 32 -0.79 7.33 7.29
N THR A 33 -1.51 6.23 7.33
CA THR A 33 -2.83 6.11 6.67
C THR A 33 -3.76 7.25 7.11
N MET A 34 -3.87 7.49 8.42
CA MET A 34 -4.77 8.50 8.95
C MET A 34 -4.30 9.93 8.66
N GLU A 35 -2.99 10.22 8.70
CA GLU A 35 -2.43 11.51 8.27
C GLU A 35 -2.76 11.80 6.80
N MET A 36 -2.59 10.80 5.92
CA MET A 36 -2.91 10.93 4.49
C MET A 36 -4.41 11.13 4.29
N ALA A 37 -5.26 10.42 5.03
CA ALA A 37 -6.72 10.58 4.98
C ALA A 37 -7.16 12.00 5.41
N GLU A 38 -6.52 12.57 6.44
CA GLU A 38 -6.75 13.95 6.88
C GLU A 38 -6.32 14.97 5.81
N ALA A 39 -5.17 14.72 5.15
CA ALA A 39 -4.71 15.56 4.04
C ALA A 39 -5.68 15.54 2.84
N CYS A 40 -6.41 14.42 2.63
CA CYS A 40 -7.47 14.28 1.64
C CYS A 40 -8.82 14.88 2.08
N LYS A 41 -8.90 15.43 3.28
CA LYS A 41 -10.14 16.01 3.85
C LYS A 41 -11.32 15.04 3.85
N ILE A 42 -11.08 13.75 4.12
CA ILE A 42 -12.16 12.75 4.26
C ILE A 42 -13.05 13.13 5.43
N ILE A 43 -14.36 13.22 5.17
CA ILE A 43 -15.39 13.55 6.16
C ILE A 43 -16.53 12.53 6.11
N HIS A 44 -17.49 12.68 7.02
CA HIS A 44 -18.71 11.89 6.99
C HIS A 44 -19.45 12.04 5.65
N GLY A 45 -19.82 10.91 5.06
CA GLY A 45 -20.50 10.85 3.77
C GLY A 45 -19.58 10.92 2.53
N SER A 46 -18.27 11.13 2.69
CA SER A 46 -17.33 11.01 1.57
C SER A 46 -17.42 9.64 0.93
N LYS A 47 -17.23 9.58 -0.39
CA LYS A 47 -17.06 8.33 -1.16
C LYS A 47 -15.60 8.11 -1.45
N VAL A 48 -15.02 7.05 -0.91
CA VAL A 48 -13.60 6.72 -1.05
C VAL A 48 -13.43 5.48 -1.92
N LEU A 49 -12.47 5.49 -2.83
CA LEU A 49 -12.00 4.31 -3.55
C LEU A 49 -10.63 3.91 -2.96
N ASP A 50 -10.52 2.69 -2.45
CA ASP A 50 -9.30 2.12 -1.89
C ASP A 50 -8.70 1.13 -2.90
N ILE A 51 -7.56 1.49 -3.48
CA ILE A 51 -6.88 0.76 -4.56
C ILE A 51 -5.84 -0.22 -3.97
N GLY A 52 -5.90 -1.49 -4.38
CA GLY A 52 -5.04 -2.51 -3.81
C GLY A 52 -5.38 -2.76 -2.34
N ASN A 53 -6.67 -2.84 -2.04
CA ASN A 53 -7.18 -2.86 -0.66
C ASN A 53 -6.68 -4.02 0.21
N GLY A 54 -6.00 -5.02 -0.36
CA GLY A 54 -5.55 -6.19 0.38
C GLY A 54 -6.66 -6.81 1.22
N LYS A 55 -6.42 -6.97 2.51
CA LYS A 55 -7.40 -7.52 3.48
C LYS A 55 -8.45 -6.50 3.97
N GLY A 56 -8.49 -5.30 3.40
CA GLY A 56 -9.50 -4.27 3.65
C GLY A 56 -9.33 -3.51 4.97
N PHE A 57 -8.16 -3.55 5.61
CA PHE A 57 -7.95 -2.88 6.90
C PHE A 57 -8.09 -1.37 6.77
N THR A 58 -7.50 -0.76 5.76
CA THR A 58 -7.60 0.69 5.50
C THR A 58 -9.04 1.10 5.28
N ALA A 59 -9.77 0.44 4.37
CA ALA A 59 -11.18 0.71 4.11
C ALA A 59 -12.03 0.65 5.40
N ILE A 60 -11.81 -0.37 6.22
CA ILE A 60 -12.53 -0.55 7.49
C ILE A 60 -12.22 0.60 8.46
N ARG A 61 -10.95 1.00 8.59
CA ARG A 61 -10.55 2.09 9.48
C ARG A 61 -11.09 3.44 9.03
N LEU A 62 -11.06 3.70 7.72
CA LEU A 62 -11.65 4.93 7.16
C LEU A 62 -13.17 5.00 7.43
N ALA A 63 -13.90 3.94 7.15
CA ALA A 63 -15.34 3.90 7.41
C ALA A 63 -15.67 4.08 8.90
N GLN A 64 -14.93 3.41 9.80
CA GLN A 64 -15.13 3.53 11.24
C GLN A 64 -14.83 4.93 11.78
N LYS A 65 -13.73 5.55 11.31
CA LYS A 65 -13.29 6.85 11.83
C LYS A 65 -14.13 8.00 11.28
N TYR A 66 -14.43 7.97 9.99
CA TYR A 66 -15.03 9.11 9.30
C TYR A 66 -16.51 8.93 8.96
N GLY A 67 -17.05 7.70 9.04
CA GLY A 67 -18.42 7.44 8.56
C GLY A 67 -18.57 7.62 7.05
N CYS A 68 -17.47 7.44 6.30
CA CYS A 68 -17.46 7.49 4.85
C CYS A 68 -17.91 6.14 4.25
N THR A 69 -18.28 6.15 2.98
CA THR A 69 -18.48 4.91 2.20
C THR A 69 -17.20 4.59 1.46
N VAL A 70 -16.81 3.31 1.42
CA VAL A 70 -15.59 2.87 0.76
C VAL A 70 -15.90 1.78 -0.26
N VAL A 71 -15.35 1.91 -1.46
CA VAL A 71 -15.21 0.82 -2.40
C VAL A 71 -13.74 0.40 -2.39
N GLY A 72 -13.46 -0.86 -2.07
CA GLY A 72 -12.11 -1.40 -2.14
C GLY A 72 -11.97 -2.27 -3.39
N VAL A 73 -10.88 -2.12 -4.12
CA VAL A 73 -10.56 -2.93 -5.30
C VAL A 73 -9.20 -3.60 -5.17
N ASP A 74 -9.13 -4.88 -5.56
CA ASP A 74 -7.89 -5.67 -5.54
C ASP A 74 -7.93 -6.73 -6.63
N MET A 75 -6.79 -6.99 -7.29
CA MET A 75 -6.68 -8.05 -8.30
C MET A 75 -6.74 -9.45 -7.69
N SER A 76 -6.43 -9.59 -6.39
CA SER A 76 -6.48 -10.87 -5.68
C SER A 76 -7.89 -11.15 -5.19
N LYS A 77 -8.52 -12.17 -5.78
CA LYS A 77 -9.82 -12.65 -5.31
C LYS A 77 -9.76 -13.11 -3.84
N ALA A 78 -8.67 -13.73 -3.42
CA ALA A 78 -8.51 -14.19 -2.05
C ALA A 78 -8.47 -13.03 -1.04
N MET A 79 -7.78 -11.91 -1.38
CA MET A 79 -7.78 -10.69 -0.58
C MET A 79 -9.16 -10.05 -0.52
N THR A 80 -9.82 -9.92 -1.66
CA THR A 80 -11.17 -9.38 -1.75
C THR A 80 -12.18 -10.20 -0.92
N ASP A 81 -12.13 -11.52 -0.99
CA ASP A 81 -13.02 -12.39 -0.21
C ASP A 81 -12.75 -12.24 1.30
N TYR A 82 -11.48 -12.18 1.72
CA TYR A 82 -11.11 -11.93 3.11
C TYR A 82 -11.61 -10.56 3.59
N ALA A 83 -11.43 -9.52 2.78
CA ALA A 83 -11.86 -8.17 3.11
C ALA A 83 -13.39 -8.08 3.30
N LYS A 84 -14.17 -8.76 2.45
CA LYS A 84 -15.63 -8.88 2.61
C LYS A 84 -16.00 -9.50 3.95
N MET A 85 -15.44 -10.66 4.27
CA MET A 85 -15.69 -11.34 5.54
C MET A 85 -15.31 -10.46 6.75
N SER A 86 -14.21 -9.73 6.64
CA SER A 86 -13.75 -8.81 7.69
C SER A 86 -14.74 -7.66 7.92
N ALA A 87 -15.25 -7.06 6.83
CA ALA A 87 -16.26 -5.99 6.92
C ALA A 87 -17.60 -6.50 7.48
N GLU A 88 -18.06 -7.69 7.05
CA GLU A 88 -19.25 -8.34 7.59
C GLU A 88 -19.16 -8.57 9.09
N THR A 89 -18.03 -9.14 9.55
CA THR A 89 -17.78 -9.41 10.98
C THR A 89 -17.83 -8.13 11.82
N LYS A 90 -17.50 -6.99 11.22
CA LYS A 90 -17.49 -5.67 11.88
C LYS A 90 -18.80 -4.89 11.68
N GLY A 91 -19.78 -5.47 10.99
CA GLY A 91 -21.07 -4.81 10.73
C GLY A 91 -20.99 -3.65 9.74
N LEU A 92 -20.01 -3.64 8.85
CA LEU A 92 -19.73 -2.54 7.92
C LEU A 92 -20.15 -2.81 6.48
N SER A 93 -20.86 -3.90 6.19
CA SER A 93 -21.25 -4.31 4.83
C SER A 93 -22.14 -3.29 4.09
N GLN A 94 -22.78 -2.38 4.82
CA GLN A 94 -23.57 -1.31 4.22
C GLN A 94 -22.74 -0.08 3.84
N GLN A 95 -21.52 0.04 4.38
CA GLN A 95 -20.63 1.18 4.16
C GLN A 95 -19.46 0.81 3.25
N ILE A 96 -19.09 -0.48 3.18
CA ILE A 96 -17.91 -0.92 2.45
C ILE A 96 -18.30 -2.01 1.45
N ASN A 97 -17.88 -1.82 0.20
CA ASN A 97 -17.99 -2.84 -0.84
C ASN A 97 -16.60 -3.19 -1.38
N PHE A 98 -16.28 -4.48 -1.43
CA PHE A 98 -15.01 -4.96 -1.99
C PHE A 98 -15.24 -5.69 -3.32
N MET A 99 -14.39 -5.39 -4.32
CA MET A 99 -14.54 -5.91 -5.68
C MET A 99 -13.20 -6.42 -6.20
N ASN A 100 -13.22 -7.58 -6.87
CA ASN A 100 -12.04 -8.10 -7.53
C ASN A 100 -11.91 -7.46 -8.92
N ILE A 101 -11.08 -6.42 -9.03
CA ILE A 101 -10.98 -5.55 -10.21
C ILE A 101 -9.52 -5.16 -10.43
N ASP A 102 -9.14 -5.03 -11.70
CA ASP A 102 -7.88 -4.44 -12.13
C ASP A 102 -7.98 -2.91 -12.08
N ALA A 103 -7.07 -2.29 -11.33
CA ALA A 103 -7.01 -0.83 -11.17
C ALA A 103 -6.66 -0.07 -12.47
N HIS A 104 -6.17 -0.77 -13.49
CA HIS A 104 -5.91 -0.20 -14.82
C HIS A 104 -7.18 -0.03 -15.68
N GLN A 105 -8.32 -0.57 -15.22
CA GLN A 105 -9.61 -0.47 -15.92
C GLN A 105 -10.75 -0.51 -14.90
N LEU A 106 -11.02 0.63 -14.29
CA LEU A 106 -12.03 0.78 -13.26
C LEU A 106 -13.44 0.87 -13.87
N PRO A 107 -14.40 0.02 -13.44
CA PRO A 107 -15.77 0.00 -13.99
C PRO A 107 -16.65 1.10 -13.38
N PHE A 108 -16.07 2.24 -13.03
CA PHE A 108 -16.77 3.37 -12.45
C PHE A 108 -16.82 4.53 -13.44
N GLY A 109 -17.91 5.31 -13.39
CA GLY A 109 -18.04 6.54 -14.17
C GLY A 109 -17.05 7.60 -13.72
N ASP A 110 -16.83 8.58 -14.59
CA ASP A 110 -16.02 9.77 -14.27
C ASP A 110 -16.59 10.51 -13.06
N ASN A 111 -15.73 11.14 -12.27
CA ASN A 111 -16.14 11.98 -11.15
C ASN A 111 -17.06 11.28 -10.14
N THR A 112 -16.75 10.04 -9.79
CA THR A 112 -17.57 9.21 -8.88
C THR A 112 -17.15 9.35 -7.42
N PHE A 113 -15.84 9.43 -7.13
CA PHE A 113 -15.27 9.40 -5.79
C PHE A 113 -14.75 10.76 -5.34
N ASP A 114 -14.92 11.06 -4.05
CA ASP A 114 -14.34 12.25 -3.45
C ASP A 114 -12.84 12.07 -3.23
N VAL A 115 -12.40 10.84 -2.95
CA VAL A 115 -11.00 10.48 -2.74
C VAL A 115 -10.70 9.13 -3.38
N VAL A 116 -9.59 9.04 -4.12
CA VAL A 116 -8.94 7.78 -4.52
C VAL A 116 -7.68 7.62 -3.67
N PHE A 117 -7.55 6.46 -3.02
CA PHE A 117 -6.57 6.16 -2.00
C PHE A 117 -5.81 4.90 -2.35
N ALA A 118 -4.47 4.93 -2.36
CA ALA A 118 -3.64 3.76 -2.60
C ALA A 118 -2.51 3.69 -1.56
N GLU A 119 -2.14 2.49 -1.14
CA GLU A 119 -1.06 2.26 -0.18
C GLU A 119 -0.22 1.06 -0.60
N CYS A 120 1.04 1.29 -0.95
CA CYS A 120 2.05 0.29 -1.33
C CYS A 120 1.56 -0.70 -2.41
N SER A 121 0.82 -0.20 -3.38
CA SER A 121 0.25 -0.99 -4.46
C SER A 121 0.62 -0.47 -5.85
N THR A 122 0.79 0.84 -6.02
CA THR A 122 1.06 1.46 -7.33
C THR A 122 2.47 1.18 -7.83
N VAL A 123 3.42 0.88 -6.93
CA VAL A 123 4.78 0.45 -7.29
C VAL A 123 4.84 -0.87 -8.06
N LEU A 124 3.74 -1.65 -8.06
CA LEU A 124 3.58 -2.91 -8.80
C LEU A 124 2.71 -2.76 -10.07
N MET A 125 2.27 -1.53 -10.38
CA MET A 125 1.35 -1.23 -11.47
C MET A 125 2.04 -0.52 -12.63
N ASP A 126 1.40 -0.56 -13.80
CA ASP A 126 1.61 0.45 -14.85
C ASP A 126 1.00 1.77 -14.34
N LYS A 127 1.87 2.60 -13.76
CA LYS A 127 1.47 3.80 -13.03
C LYS A 127 0.68 4.76 -13.90
N GLU A 128 1.11 4.94 -15.14
CA GLU A 128 0.46 5.89 -16.04
C GLU A 128 -0.98 5.47 -16.34
N LYS A 129 -1.21 4.17 -16.60
CA LYS A 129 -2.57 3.66 -16.84
C LYS A 129 -3.42 3.72 -15.59
N ALA A 130 -2.88 3.30 -14.46
CA ALA A 130 -3.60 3.31 -13.18
C ALA A 130 -4.00 4.74 -12.78
N PHE A 131 -3.06 5.69 -12.81
CA PHE A 131 -3.34 7.07 -12.43
C PHE A 131 -4.28 7.79 -13.38
N LYS A 132 -4.29 7.47 -14.68
CA LYS A 132 -5.33 7.97 -15.60
C LYS A 132 -6.74 7.57 -15.12
N GLU A 133 -6.90 6.33 -14.67
CA GLU A 133 -8.15 5.87 -14.08
C GLU A 133 -8.44 6.52 -12.72
N PHE A 134 -7.44 6.65 -11.84
CA PHE A 134 -7.59 7.32 -10.54
C PHE A 134 -8.10 8.76 -10.72
N VAL A 135 -7.45 9.52 -11.58
CA VAL A 135 -7.86 10.91 -11.87
C VAL A 135 -9.22 10.94 -12.55
N ARG A 136 -9.51 10.05 -13.51
CA ARG A 136 -10.80 9.99 -14.19
C ARG A 136 -11.97 9.80 -13.22
N VAL A 137 -11.85 8.82 -12.32
CA VAL A 137 -12.95 8.50 -11.37
C VAL A 137 -13.02 9.44 -10.18
N THR A 138 -11.98 10.24 -9.91
CA THR A 138 -11.99 11.27 -8.87
C THR A 138 -12.84 12.47 -9.32
N LYS A 139 -13.68 13.03 -8.44
CA LYS A 139 -14.47 14.23 -8.69
C LYS A 139 -13.57 15.46 -8.84
N SER A 140 -14.02 16.47 -9.61
CA SER A 140 -13.43 17.80 -9.54
C SER A 140 -13.47 18.32 -8.10
N GLY A 141 -12.35 18.85 -7.62
CA GLY A 141 -12.15 19.24 -6.23
C GLY A 141 -11.80 18.09 -5.27
N GLY A 142 -11.88 16.83 -5.74
CA GLY A 142 -11.49 15.63 -4.99
C GLY A 142 -9.98 15.42 -4.95
N TYR A 143 -9.57 14.35 -4.29
CA TYR A 143 -8.14 14.05 -4.04
C TYR A 143 -7.74 12.67 -4.54
N VAL A 144 -6.53 12.56 -5.09
CA VAL A 144 -5.82 11.31 -5.31
C VAL A 144 -4.67 11.25 -4.31
N ALA A 145 -4.57 10.18 -3.57
CA ALA A 145 -3.56 9.98 -2.55
C ALA A 145 -2.86 8.63 -2.72
N ASP A 146 -1.54 8.63 -2.58
CA ASP A 146 -0.71 7.45 -2.71
C ASP A 146 0.38 7.44 -1.65
N LEU A 147 0.50 6.35 -0.89
CA LEU A 147 1.56 6.11 0.08
C LEU A 147 2.46 5.01 -0.46
N GLU A 148 3.72 5.36 -0.76
CA GLU A 148 4.60 4.44 -1.44
C GLU A 148 6.02 4.41 -0.92
N MET A 149 6.72 3.34 -1.26
CA MET A 149 8.17 3.28 -1.20
C MET A 149 8.74 4.16 -2.31
N CYS A 150 9.71 4.99 -1.96
CA CYS A 150 10.35 5.94 -2.87
C CYS A 150 11.87 5.76 -2.84
N TRP A 151 12.54 6.19 -3.89
CA TRP A 151 13.98 6.40 -3.81
C TRP A 151 14.26 7.77 -3.17
N ARG A 152 15.12 7.82 -2.16
CA ARG A 152 15.61 9.10 -1.56
C ARG A 152 16.56 9.82 -2.50
N LYS A 153 17.28 9.06 -3.32
CA LYS A 153 18.16 9.50 -4.40
C LYS A 153 18.21 8.40 -5.46
N PRO A 154 18.53 8.68 -6.71
CA PRO A 154 18.63 7.66 -7.75
C PRO A 154 19.61 6.55 -7.32
N PRO A 155 19.16 5.29 -7.24
CA PRO A 155 20.03 4.15 -6.93
C PRO A 155 20.81 3.72 -8.18
N ASP A 156 21.83 2.87 -7.98
CA ASP A 156 22.46 2.20 -9.09
C ASP A 156 21.54 1.12 -9.70
N ARG A 157 21.84 0.74 -10.94
CA ARG A 157 21.04 -0.24 -11.67
C ARG A 157 20.93 -1.58 -10.95
N LYS A 158 21.99 -2.02 -10.31
CA LYS A 158 22.00 -3.28 -9.55
C LYS A 158 21.01 -3.27 -8.40
N THR A 159 20.89 -2.14 -7.72
CA THR A 159 19.90 -1.94 -6.64
C THR A 159 18.48 -1.99 -7.19
N VAL A 160 18.22 -1.33 -8.34
CA VAL A 160 16.90 -1.37 -9.02
C VAL A 160 16.56 -2.80 -9.44
N ASP A 161 17.46 -3.48 -10.16
CA ASP A 161 17.23 -4.85 -10.64
C ASP A 161 16.95 -5.80 -9.44
N ARG A 162 17.67 -5.62 -8.33
CA ARG A 162 17.44 -6.44 -7.13
C ARG A 162 16.12 -6.13 -6.44
N ALA A 163 15.67 -4.89 -6.41
CA ALA A 163 14.35 -4.54 -5.91
C ALA A 163 13.26 -5.20 -6.76
N PHE A 164 13.39 -5.12 -8.09
CA PHE A 164 12.48 -5.75 -9.04
C PHE A 164 12.36 -7.28 -8.84
N GLU A 165 13.49 -7.97 -8.53
CA GLU A 165 13.48 -9.40 -8.25
C GLU A 165 12.77 -9.75 -6.92
N ILE A 166 12.94 -8.90 -5.87
CA ILE A 166 12.35 -9.15 -4.54
C ILE A 166 10.84 -8.94 -4.58
N TRP A 167 10.36 -7.93 -5.30
CA TRP A 167 8.94 -7.55 -5.36
C TRP A 167 8.32 -7.77 -6.76
N GLU A 168 8.77 -8.69 -7.55
CA GLU A 168 8.21 -9.05 -8.87
C GLU A 168 7.51 -7.88 -9.61
N GLY A 169 8.29 -7.16 -10.41
CA GLY A 169 7.76 -6.03 -11.18
C GLY A 169 7.76 -4.68 -10.45
N PHE A 170 8.36 -4.63 -9.26
CA PHE A 170 8.49 -3.39 -8.51
C PHE A 170 9.20 -2.30 -9.31
N SER A 171 8.56 -1.17 -9.36
CA SER A 171 9.10 0.04 -9.96
C SER A 171 8.68 1.25 -9.12
N THR A 172 9.62 2.04 -8.68
CA THR A 172 9.33 3.28 -7.96
C THR A 172 10.19 4.43 -8.46
N MET A 173 9.89 5.60 -7.98
CA MET A 173 10.47 6.88 -8.36
C MET A 173 11.08 7.56 -7.14
N THR A 174 11.90 8.57 -7.36
CA THR A 174 12.32 9.49 -6.29
C THR A 174 11.12 10.33 -5.84
N PHE A 175 11.25 10.99 -4.69
CA PHE A 175 10.21 11.90 -4.19
C PHE A 175 9.90 13.03 -5.17
N GLU A 176 10.92 13.55 -5.87
CA GLU A 176 10.74 14.61 -6.88
C GLU A 176 10.01 14.07 -8.10
N GLU A 177 10.43 12.91 -8.62
CA GLU A 177 9.78 12.27 -9.76
C GLU A 177 8.32 11.90 -9.44
N TRP A 178 7.99 11.43 -8.24
CA TRP A 178 6.61 11.21 -7.81
C TRP A 178 5.79 12.49 -7.82
N ARG A 179 6.34 13.59 -7.27
CA ARG A 179 5.65 14.89 -7.28
C ARG A 179 5.39 15.35 -8.70
N ASP A 180 6.39 15.26 -9.57
CA ASP A 180 6.30 15.68 -10.95
C ASP A 180 5.31 14.80 -11.73
N PHE A 181 5.30 13.49 -11.49
CA PHE A 181 4.32 12.56 -12.04
C PHE A 181 2.87 12.92 -11.64
N PHE A 182 2.62 13.27 -10.37
CA PHE A 182 1.31 13.75 -9.95
C PHE A 182 0.88 15.00 -10.73
N ALA A 183 1.80 15.94 -10.96
CA ALA A 183 1.53 17.13 -11.77
C ALA A 183 1.27 16.80 -13.24
N GLU A 184 2.03 15.88 -13.82
CA GLU A 184 1.83 15.38 -15.19
C GLU A 184 0.47 14.68 -15.37
N MET A 185 -0.05 14.03 -14.32
CA MET A 185 -1.39 13.47 -14.30
C MET A 185 -2.50 14.50 -14.15
N GLY A 186 -2.19 15.81 -14.12
CA GLY A 186 -3.16 16.89 -14.02
C GLY A 186 -3.64 17.17 -12.59
N LEU A 187 -2.92 16.73 -11.58
CA LEU A 187 -3.22 17.02 -10.18
C LEU A 187 -2.52 18.31 -9.74
N THR A 188 -3.18 19.07 -8.90
CA THR A 188 -2.71 20.33 -8.34
C THR A 188 -2.62 20.28 -6.81
N GLU A 189 -2.23 21.33 -6.15
CA GLU A 189 -2.08 21.41 -4.68
C GLU A 189 -1.29 20.20 -4.10
N ILE A 190 -0.27 19.73 -4.81
CA ILE A 190 0.45 18.51 -4.47
C ILE A 190 1.17 18.69 -3.14
N ARG A 191 0.86 17.80 -2.19
CA ARG A 191 1.49 17.71 -0.88
C ARG A 191 2.28 16.43 -0.81
N LEU A 192 3.51 16.53 -0.32
CA LEU A 192 4.41 15.41 -0.09
C LEU A 192 4.78 15.38 1.39
N ASN A 193 4.75 14.19 1.98
CA ASN A 193 5.25 13.94 3.32
C ASN A 193 6.28 12.82 3.27
N ASP A 194 7.57 13.17 3.40
CA ASP A 194 8.66 12.21 3.54
C ASP A 194 8.79 11.82 5.03
N PHE A 195 8.58 10.54 5.33
CA PHE A 195 8.76 9.99 6.68
C PHE A 195 9.84 8.90 6.73
N SER A 196 10.76 8.90 5.76
CA SER A 196 11.85 7.93 5.63
C SER A 196 12.70 7.78 6.89
N ASP A 197 12.94 8.86 7.60
CA ASP A 197 13.78 8.82 8.81
C ASP A 197 13.12 8.09 9.99
N LYS A 198 11.78 8.00 10.01
CA LYS A 198 11.03 7.20 10.99
C LYS A 198 11.24 5.68 10.77
N LEU A 199 11.65 5.27 9.56
CA LEU A 199 11.84 3.86 9.21
C LEU A 199 13.11 3.24 9.79
N ARG A 200 14.09 4.05 10.18
CA ARG A 200 15.33 3.56 10.81
C ARG A 200 15.07 2.65 12.02
N ASN A 201 13.83 2.67 12.53
CA ASN A 201 13.37 1.87 13.66
C ASN A 201 12.23 0.89 13.31
N MET A 202 12.07 0.50 12.03
CA MET A 202 11.00 -0.42 11.60
C MET A 202 10.98 -1.71 12.43
N THR A 203 12.13 -2.32 12.67
CA THR A 203 12.23 -3.52 13.53
C THR A 203 11.63 -3.26 14.92
N THR A 204 11.92 -2.09 15.51
CA THR A 204 11.37 -1.70 16.81
C THR A 204 9.86 -1.45 16.74
N LEU A 205 9.36 -0.87 15.64
CA LEU A 205 7.93 -0.65 15.41
C LEU A 205 7.19 -1.99 15.26
N TYR A 206 7.73 -2.93 14.48
CA TYR A 206 7.15 -4.27 14.36
C TYR A 206 7.22 -5.04 15.69
N ILE A 207 8.31 -4.96 16.43
CA ILE A 207 8.43 -5.58 17.76
C ILE A 207 7.36 -5.04 18.70
N LYS A 208 7.11 -3.72 18.71
CA LYS A 208 6.04 -3.12 19.51
C LYS A 208 4.64 -3.54 19.06
N ALA A 209 4.40 -3.58 17.75
CA ALA A 209 3.10 -3.98 17.20
C ALA A 209 2.79 -5.47 17.41
N LEU A 210 3.79 -6.33 17.30
CA LEU A 210 3.65 -7.78 17.40
C LEU A 210 3.63 -8.30 18.85
N GLY A 211 4.26 -7.56 19.77
CA GLY A 211 4.47 -8.03 21.12
C GLY A 211 5.31 -9.33 21.20
N VAL A 212 5.54 -9.83 22.38
CA VAL A 212 6.37 -11.03 22.62
C VAL A 212 5.80 -12.26 21.92
N MET A 213 4.48 -12.44 21.96
CA MET A 213 3.83 -13.61 21.35
C MET A 213 3.90 -13.61 19.82
N GLY A 214 3.79 -12.45 19.17
CA GLY A 214 3.96 -12.32 17.73
C GLY A 214 5.39 -12.67 17.29
N ILE A 215 6.38 -12.18 18.02
CA ILE A 215 7.80 -12.49 17.77
C ILE A 215 8.06 -13.98 17.90
N LEU A 216 7.56 -14.64 18.95
CA LEU A 216 7.72 -16.08 19.15
C LEU A 216 7.07 -16.88 18.01
N LYS A 217 5.88 -16.48 17.55
CA LYS A 217 5.21 -17.12 16.40
C LYS A 217 6.02 -16.98 15.11
N ILE A 218 6.55 -15.78 14.83
CA ILE A 218 7.41 -15.56 13.66
C ILE A 218 8.66 -16.42 13.74
N SER A 219 9.37 -16.40 14.87
CA SER A 219 10.60 -17.18 15.09
C SER A 219 10.34 -18.66 14.88
N TRP A 220 9.25 -19.20 15.43
CA TRP A 220 8.87 -20.58 15.28
C TRP A 220 8.55 -20.95 13.82
N ARG A 221 7.84 -20.09 13.07
CA ARG A 221 7.57 -20.29 11.65
C ARG A 221 8.85 -20.26 10.81
N MET A 222 9.75 -19.31 11.08
CA MET A 222 11.05 -19.24 10.41
C MET A 222 11.90 -20.48 10.67
N LEU A 223 11.84 -21.08 11.88
CA LEU A 223 12.53 -22.32 12.19
C LEU A 223 12.00 -23.50 11.36
N LYS A 224 10.69 -23.57 11.16
CA LYS A 224 10.02 -24.66 10.43
C LYS A 224 9.99 -24.48 8.91
N ASN A 225 10.06 -23.26 8.42
CA ASN A 225 9.98 -22.95 6.99
C ASN A 225 11.30 -22.36 6.48
N LYS A 226 12.10 -23.20 5.81
CA LYS A 226 13.42 -22.80 5.26
C LYS A 226 13.28 -21.74 4.17
N SER A 227 12.24 -21.82 3.33
CA SER A 227 11.98 -20.86 2.26
C SER A 227 11.64 -19.49 2.83
N LEU A 228 10.71 -19.41 3.79
CA LEU A 228 10.35 -18.17 4.49
C LEU A 228 11.56 -17.55 5.19
N ARG A 229 12.37 -18.36 5.86
CA ARG A 229 13.60 -17.86 6.51
C ARG A 229 14.57 -17.25 5.49
N LYS A 230 14.76 -17.92 4.33
CA LYS A 230 15.60 -17.39 3.26
C LYS A 230 15.05 -16.06 2.73
N ALA A 231 13.74 -16.01 2.48
CA ALA A 231 13.04 -14.80 2.03
C ALA A 231 13.24 -13.62 2.99
N MET A 232 13.03 -13.84 4.29
CA MET A 232 13.22 -12.81 5.33
C MET A 232 14.68 -12.33 5.40
N LEU A 233 15.65 -13.22 5.28
CA LEU A 233 17.07 -12.85 5.30
C LEU A 233 17.48 -12.04 4.05
N GLU A 234 16.95 -12.39 2.89
CA GLU A 234 17.20 -11.64 1.65
C GLU A 234 16.57 -10.25 1.68
N TYR A 235 15.34 -10.15 2.18
CA TYR A 235 14.64 -8.90 2.41
C TYR A 235 15.42 -7.99 3.37
N ASP A 236 15.79 -8.51 4.55
CA ASP A 236 16.53 -7.75 5.55
C ASP A 236 17.91 -7.30 5.03
N LYS A 237 18.60 -8.17 4.31
CA LYS A 237 19.89 -7.84 3.67
C LYS A 237 19.73 -6.72 2.64
N PHE A 238 18.68 -6.77 1.81
CA PHE A 238 18.43 -5.72 0.83
C PHE A 238 18.21 -4.37 1.50
N PHE A 239 17.33 -4.31 2.50
CA PHE A 239 17.05 -3.08 3.23
C PHE A 239 18.28 -2.55 3.97
N ASN A 240 18.99 -3.41 4.65
CA ASN A 240 20.19 -3.00 5.41
C ASN A 240 21.29 -2.43 4.52
N ASN A 241 21.49 -3.00 3.32
CA ASN A 241 22.50 -2.57 2.38
C ASN A 241 22.12 -1.30 1.59
N ASN A 242 20.81 -0.98 1.52
CA ASN A 242 20.29 0.10 0.67
C ASN A 242 19.55 1.19 1.46
N LYS A 243 19.77 1.29 2.77
CA LYS A 243 19.11 2.26 3.66
C LYS A 243 19.21 3.71 3.20
N GLU A 244 20.28 4.06 2.51
CA GLU A 244 20.50 5.42 2.01
C GLU A 244 19.66 5.74 0.76
N TYR A 245 19.21 4.72 0.04
CA TYR A 245 18.39 4.85 -1.16
C TYR A 245 16.90 4.73 -0.87
N ILE A 246 16.51 3.96 0.14
CA ILE A 246 15.12 3.63 0.40
C ILE A 246 14.48 4.69 1.29
N GLY A 247 13.37 5.20 0.84
CA GLY A 247 12.49 6.09 1.57
C GLY A 247 11.04 5.68 1.46
N TYR A 248 10.22 6.34 2.24
CA TYR A 248 8.78 6.19 2.20
C TYR A 248 8.12 7.55 2.39
N GLY A 249 7.06 7.76 1.64
CA GLY A 249 6.29 8.98 1.73
C GLY A 249 4.87 8.79 1.26
N TYR A 250 4.04 9.80 1.49
CA TYR A 250 2.76 9.88 0.84
C TYR A 250 2.65 11.18 0.04
N PHE A 251 1.88 11.07 -1.01
CA PHE A 251 1.56 12.14 -1.95
C PHE A 251 0.06 12.34 -1.96
N VAL A 252 -0.39 13.58 -1.95
CA VAL A 252 -1.79 13.94 -2.10
C VAL A 252 -1.89 15.05 -3.11
N GLY A 253 -2.63 14.81 -4.18
CA GLY A 253 -2.92 15.81 -5.22
C GLY A 253 -4.41 16.05 -5.36
N ARG A 254 -4.81 17.25 -5.72
CA ARG A 254 -6.20 17.65 -5.93
C ARG A 254 -6.52 17.69 -7.43
N LYS A 255 -7.63 17.09 -7.81
CA LYS A 255 -8.18 17.24 -9.16
C LYS A 255 -8.95 18.56 -9.27
N GLU A 256 -8.67 19.36 -10.29
CA GLU A 256 -9.43 20.58 -10.61
C GLU A 256 -10.79 20.31 -11.23
#